data_2432e3cb7255fca7444eb8ce5052cb89
#
_entry.id   2432e3cb7255fca7444eb8ce5052cb89
#
_cell.length_a   1.000
_cell.length_b   1.000
_cell.length_c   1.000
_cell.angle_alpha   90.00
_cell.angle_beta   90.00
_cell.angle_gamma   90.00
#
_symmetry.space_group_name_H-M   'P 1'
#
loop_
_entity.id
_entity.type
_entity.pdbx_description
1 polymer ?
#
loop_
_entity_poly.entity_id
_entity_poly.type
_entity_poly.pdbx_seq_one_letter_code
_entity_poly.pdbx_strand_id
1 'polypeptide(L)'
;MCDAVSISIKHLPTKYHNHPGIQARLVGRGGEEEVQFFYDRRPFPPLLPILLDDQFRVVRWGNRQRRSKVLPHTGRVELHELQQGCWQHADIQEVLIVGNAALHRGVWFPLLEGIKGIYLRDELGMPTVFMLMEKPSDYYGIMTKSKVMPMIVGDII
;
A
#
# COMPACT_ATOMS: atom_id res chain seq x y z
N MET A 1 -9.35 0.11 4.06
CA MET A 1 -8.05 0.18 3.34
C MET A 1 -8.12 1.32 2.35
N CYS A 2 -7.02 1.93 2.05
CA CYS A 2 -6.98 2.91 0.95
C CYS A 2 -7.23 2.22 -0.39
N ASP A 3 -7.78 2.99 -1.31
CA ASP A 3 -8.05 2.50 -2.67
C ASP A 3 -6.81 2.62 -3.56
N ALA A 4 -5.95 3.59 -3.26
CA ALA A 4 -4.72 3.86 -4.01
C ALA A 4 -3.65 4.58 -3.18
N VAL A 5 -2.42 4.47 -3.64
CA VAL A 5 -1.27 5.24 -3.16
C VAL A 5 -0.61 5.89 -4.36
N SER A 6 -0.29 7.17 -4.25
CA SER A 6 0.39 7.95 -5.29
C SER A 6 1.77 8.38 -4.82
N ILE A 7 2.76 8.28 -5.70
CA ILE A 7 4.12 8.74 -5.45
C ILE A 7 4.63 9.52 -6.65
N SER A 8 5.30 10.65 -6.39
CA SER A 8 5.95 11.42 -7.45
C SER A 8 7.04 10.59 -8.13
N ILE A 9 7.10 10.61 -9.46
CA ILE A 9 8.11 9.85 -10.20
C ILE A 9 9.53 10.23 -9.81
N LYS A 10 9.77 11.47 -9.42
CA LYS A 10 11.08 11.93 -8.96
C LYS A 10 11.53 11.28 -7.65
N HIS A 11 10.60 10.73 -6.86
CA HIS A 11 10.91 10.01 -5.62
C HIS A 11 11.17 8.52 -5.86
N LEU A 12 10.95 8.03 -7.07
CA LEU A 12 11.30 6.67 -7.44
C LEU A 12 12.77 6.59 -7.87
N PRO A 13 13.48 5.51 -7.51
CA PRO A 13 14.81 5.27 -8.06
C PRO A 13 14.78 5.26 -9.59
N THR A 14 15.82 5.83 -10.22
CA THR A 14 15.89 6.00 -11.67
C THR A 14 15.67 4.70 -12.45
N LYS A 15 16.11 3.57 -11.89
CA LYS A 15 15.94 2.25 -12.50
C LYS A 15 14.48 1.85 -12.75
N TYR A 16 13.53 2.47 -12.03
CA TYR A 16 12.10 2.21 -12.19
C TYR A 16 11.42 3.12 -13.21
N HIS A 17 12.05 4.24 -13.60
CA HIS A 17 11.41 5.26 -14.44
C HIS A 17 10.93 4.71 -15.79
N ASN A 18 11.66 3.78 -16.38
CA ASN A 18 11.31 3.18 -17.67
C ASN A 18 10.65 1.79 -17.55
N HIS A 19 10.34 1.36 -16.35
CA HIS A 19 9.69 0.06 -16.14
C HIS A 19 8.25 0.11 -16.70
N PRO A 20 7.83 -0.86 -17.55
CA PRO A 20 6.51 -0.83 -18.17
C PRO A 20 5.36 -0.74 -17.16
N GLY A 21 5.46 -1.44 -16.05
CA GLY A 21 4.45 -1.38 -14.99
C GLY A 21 4.34 -0.01 -14.32
N ILE A 22 5.42 0.74 -14.24
CA ILE A 22 5.45 2.11 -13.72
C ILE A 22 4.91 3.07 -14.78
N GLN A 23 5.36 2.96 -16.02
CA GLN A 23 4.89 3.81 -17.12
C GLN A 23 3.37 3.69 -17.32
N ALA A 24 2.81 2.50 -17.18
CA ALA A 24 1.38 2.26 -17.30
C ALA A 24 0.55 2.96 -16.20
N ARG A 25 1.18 3.36 -15.10
CA ARG A 25 0.54 3.99 -13.94
C ARG A 25 0.83 5.48 -13.83
N LEU A 26 1.50 6.07 -14.81
CA LEU A 26 1.80 7.50 -14.81
C LEU A 26 0.54 8.34 -15.02
N VAL A 27 0.42 9.38 -14.22
CA VAL A 27 -0.64 10.38 -14.32
C VAL A 27 0.01 11.77 -14.22
N GLY A 28 -0.27 12.62 -15.20
CA GLY A 28 0.17 14.03 -15.15
C GLY A 28 -0.75 14.82 -14.21
N ARG A 29 -0.15 15.53 -13.26
CA ARG A 29 -0.90 16.33 -12.30
C ARG A 29 -0.18 17.64 -12.05
N GLY A 30 -0.73 18.77 -12.53
CA GLY A 30 -0.17 20.09 -12.29
C GLY A 30 1.27 20.28 -12.76
N GLY A 31 1.69 19.62 -13.85
CA GLY A 31 3.05 19.69 -14.39
C GLY A 31 4.02 18.67 -13.78
N GLU A 32 3.59 17.91 -12.80
CA GLU A 32 4.37 16.81 -12.22
C GLU A 32 3.77 15.47 -12.60
N GLU A 33 4.62 14.48 -12.82
CA GLU A 33 4.19 13.11 -13.07
C GLU A 33 4.16 12.33 -11.76
N GLU A 34 3.04 11.65 -11.53
CA GLU A 34 2.83 10.78 -10.39
C GLU A 34 2.58 9.35 -10.86
N VAL A 35 3.01 8.38 -10.07
CA VAL A 35 2.69 6.97 -10.27
C VAL A 35 1.61 6.59 -9.29
N GLN A 36 0.46 6.16 -9.79
CA GLN A 36 -0.70 5.79 -8.97
C GLN A 36 -0.87 4.28 -8.93
N PHE A 37 -0.80 3.72 -7.73
CA PHE A 37 -0.97 2.30 -7.46
C PHE A 37 -2.36 2.06 -6.88
N PHE A 38 -3.25 1.44 -7.66
CA PHE A 38 -4.60 1.10 -7.23
C PHE A 38 -4.69 -0.37 -6.80
N TYR A 39 -5.45 -0.62 -5.75
CA TYR A 39 -5.72 -2.00 -5.32
C TYR A 39 -6.63 -2.73 -6.33
N ASP A 40 -7.67 -2.06 -6.82
CA ASP A 40 -8.65 -2.67 -7.71
C ASP A 40 -8.85 -1.84 -9.00
N ARG A 41 -7.85 -1.86 -9.86
CA ARG A 41 -7.94 -1.27 -11.19
C ARG A 41 -7.50 -2.30 -12.22
N ARG A 42 -8.47 -3.04 -12.75
CA ARG A 42 -8.21 -4.03 -13.80
C ARG A 42 -7.84 -3.36 -15.13
N PRO A 43 -6.96 -3.96 -15.94
CA PRO A 43 -6.33 -5.27 -15.76
C PRO A 43 -5.05 -5.25 -14.92
N PHE A 44 -4.67 -4.11 -14.35
CA PHE A 44 -3.39 -3.99 -13.64
C PHE A 44 -3.35 -4.83 -12.36
N PRO A 45 -2.27 -5.60 -12.13
CA PRO A 45 -2.09 -6.26 -10.85
C PRO A 45 -1.91 -5.24 -9.73
N PRO A 46 -2.44 -5.50 -8.52
CA PRO A 46 -2.26 -4.60 -7.40
C PRO A 46 -0.81 -4.65 -6.90
N LEU A 47 -0.15 -3.50 -6.92
CA LEU A 47 1.23 -3.32 -6.50
C LEU A 47 1.34 -2.16 -5.53
N LEU A 48 2.35 -2.17 -4.67
CA LEU A 48 2.72 -1.04 -3.82
C LEU A 48 4.24 -0.85 -3.78
N PRO A 49 4.68 0.41 -3.72
CA PRO A 49 6.08 0.74 -3.46
C PRO A 49 6.35 0.66 -1.96
N ILE A 50 7.42 -0.03 -1.58
CA ILE A 50 7.82 -0.18 -0.17
C ILE A 50 9.30 0.10 0.03
N LEU A 51 9.67 0.44 1.27
CA LEU A 51 11.05 0.38 1.76
C LEU A 51 11.19 -0.86 2.64
N LEU A 52 12.06 -1.75 2.23
CA LEU A 52 12.43 -2.96 2.95
C LEU A 52 13.94 -2.93 3.19
N ASP A 53 14.36 -2.85 4.46
CA ASP A 53 15.78 -2.72 4.83
C ASP A 53 16.47 -1.57 4.06
N ASP A 54 15.83 -0.40 4.02
CA ASP A 54 16.26 0.80 3.32
C ASP A 54 16.37 0.67 1.79
N GLN A 55 15.85 -0.43 1.22
CA GLN A 55 15.80 -0.64 -0.22
C GLN A 55 14.39 -0.43 -0.76
N PHE A 56 14.28 0.39 -1.81
CA PHE A 56 13.03 0.59 -2.51
C PHE A 56 12.68 -0.65 -3.34
N ARG A 57 11.45 -1.12 -3.19
CA ARG A 57 10.90 -2.25 -3.98
C ARG A 57 9.45 -1.99 -4.35
N VAL A 58 9.02 -2.57 -5.45
CA VAL A 58 7.61 -2.62 -5.84
C VAL A 58 7.18 -4.08 -5.73
N VAL A 59 6.20 -4.33 -4.88
CA VAL A 59 5.74 -5.69 -4.55
C VAL A 59 4.23 -5.82 -4.69
N ARG A 60 3.75 -7.07 -4.74
CA ARG A 60 2.32 -7.35 -4.79
C ARG A 60 1.60 -6.79 -3.56
N TRP A 61 0.48 -6.13 -3.80
CA TRP A 61 -0.40 -5.62 -2.76
C TRP A 61 -1.50 -6.62 -2.46
N GLY A 62 -1.38 -7.30 -1.32
CA GLY A 62 -2.39 -8.23 -0.86
C GLY A 62 -2.59 -9.46 -1.75
N ASN A 63 -3.78 -10.02 -1.70
CA ASN A 63 -4.13 -11.27 -2.38
C ASN A 63 -5.45 -11.17 -3.16
N ARG A 64 -5.67 -10.04 -3.85
CA ARG A 64 -6.91 -9.81 -4.63
C ARG A 64 -7.14 -10.87 -5.70
N GLN A 65 -6.08 -11.31 -6.35
CA GLN A 65 -6.16 -12.29 -7.43
C GLN A 65 -6.19 -13.74 -6.93
N ARG A 66 -6.24 -13.95 -5.63
CA ARG A 66 -6.29 -15.29 -4.99
C ARG A 66 -5.18 -16.23 -5.45
N ARG A 67 -4.00 -15.69 -5.74
CA ARG A 67 -2.84 -16.50 -6.12
C ARG A 67 -2.27 -17.30 -4.96
N SER A 68 -2.33 -16.73 -3.76
CA SER A 68 -2.08 -17.48 -2.52
C SER A 68 -3.37 -18.16 -2.07
N LYS A 69 -3.25 -19.42 -1.65
CA LYS A 69 -4.37 -20.19 -1.06
C LYS A 69 -4.41 -20.05 0.45
N VAL A 70 -3.33 -19.53 1.04
CA VAL A 70 -3.18 -19.40 2.49
C VAL A 70 -3.53 -18.00 2.99
N LEU A 71 -3.13 -16.96 2.24
CA LEU A 71 -3.32 -15.58 2.64
C LEU A 71 -4.78 -15.12 2.46
N PRO A 72 -5.25 -14.20 3.32
CA PRO A 72 -6.59 -13.63 3.18
C PRO A 72 -6.77 -12.93 1.83
N HIS A 73 -7.98 -12.96 1.31
CA HIS A 73 -8.36 -12.32 0.05
C HIS A 73 -8.64 -10.83 0.26
N THR A 74 -7.61 -10.10 0.68
CA THR A 74 -7.67 -8.67 0.98
C THR A 74 -6.29 -8.04 0.78
N GLY A 75 -6.23 -6.72 0.82
CA GLY A 75 -4.97 -5.95 0.79
C GLY A 75 -4.61 -5.32 2.13
N ARG A 76 -5.39 -5.60 3.18
CA ARG A 76 -5.23 -4.98 4.48
C ARG A 76 -5.19 -6.01 5.61
N VAL A 77 -4.63 -5.57 6.73
CA VAL A 77 -4.71 -6.29 8.00
C VAL A 77 -4.86 -5.26 9.13
N GLU A 78 -5.82 -5.49 10.01
CA GLU A 78 -5.95 -4.68 11.21
C GLU A 78 -4.94 -5.15 12.26
N LEU A 79 -4.42 -4.20 13.03
CA LEU A 79 -3.33 -4.48 13.97
C LEU A 79 -3.68 -5.64 14.92
N HIS A 80 -4.91 -5.72 15.39
CA HIS A 80 -5.35 -6.79 16.30
C HIS A 80 -5.42 -8.17 15.63
N GLU A 81 -5.51 -8.24 14.30
CA GLU A 81 -5.57 -9.50 13.57
C GLU A 81 -4.22 -10.21 13.46
N LEU A 82 -3.10 -9.48 13.67
CA LEU A 82 -1.75 -10.03 13.45
C LEU A 82 -1.43 -11.24 14.33
N GLN A 83 -2.13 -11.42 15.43
CA GLN A 83 -1.93 -12.56 16.33
C GLN A 83 -2.93 -13.69 16.09
N GLN A 84 -3.65 -13.64 14.97
CA GLN A 84 -4.72 -14.59 14.66
C GLN A 84 -4.52 -15.24 13.29
N GLY A 85 -5.08 -16.43 13.12
CA GLY A 85 -5.14 -17.13 11.85
C GLY A 85 -3.79 -17.33 11.18
N CYS A 86 -3.72 -17.09 9.88
CA CYS A 86 -2.50 -17.26 9.10
C CYS A 86 -1.37 -16.31 9.51
N TRP A 87 -1.68 -15.18 10.12
CA TRP A 87 -0.68 -14.20 10.56
C TRP A 87 0.17 -14.70 11.72
N GLN A 88 -0.42 -15.53 12.60
CA GLN A 88 0.25 -16.04 13.78
C GLN A 88 1.49 -16.88 13.44
N HIS A 89 1.46 -17.57 12.30
CA HIS A 89 2.52 -18.47 11.85
C HIS A 89 3.34 -17.91 10.69
N ALA A 90 3.00 -16.70 10.22
CA ALA A 90 3.71 -16.08 9.13
C ALA A 90 5.00 -15.40 9.60
N ASP A 91 6.04 -15.52 8.78
CA ASP A 91 7.28 -14.76 8.97
C ASP A 91 7.10 -13.35 8.41
N ILE A 92 6.55 -12.47 9.22
CA ILE A 92 6.18 -11.11 8.82
C ILE A 92 7.25 -10.10 9.23
N GLN A 93 7.41 -9.07 8.40
CA GLN A 93 8.29 -7.94 8.67
C GLN A 93 7.51 -6.64 8.47
N GLU A 94 7.63 -5.71 9.43
CA GLU A 94 7.05 -4.38 9.26
C GLU A 94 7.86 -3.58 8.24
N VAL A 95 7.18 -2.93 7.32
CA VAL A 95 7.78 -2.11 6.26
C VAL A 95 7.05 -0.79 6.14
N LEU A 96 7.66 0.16 5.44
CA LEU A 96 7.04 1.43 5.08
C LEU A 96 6.54 1.35 3.63
N ILE A 97 5.23 1.55 3.44
CA ILE A 97 4.65 1.80 2.13
C ILE A 97 4.87 3.27 1.83
N VAL A 98 5.67 3.58 0.81
CA VAL A 98 6.07 4.95 0.51
C VAL A 98 5.12 5.61 -0.47
N GLY A 99 4.83 6.89 -0.24
CA GLY A 99 3.95 7.65 -1.11
C GLY A 99 3.83 9.10 -0.66
N ASN A 100 3.28 9.92 -1.55
CA ASN A 100 3.02 11.35 -1.29
C ASN A 100 1.55 11.61 -0.96
N ALA A 101 0.67 10.74 -1.42
CA ALA A 101 -0.77 10.82 -1.17
C ALA A 101 -1.41 9.44 -1.20
N ALA A 102 -2.54 9.31 -0.53
CA ALA A 102 -3.37 8.11 -0.57
C ALA A 102 -4.82 8.47 -0.82
N LEU A 103 -5.53 7.59 -1.51
CA LEU A 103 -6.94 7.74 -1.83
C LEU A 103 -7.77 6.80 -0.97
N HIS A 104 -8.80 7.34 -0.31
CA HIS A 104 -9.75 6.52 0.43
C HIS A 104 -11.16 7.08 0.26
N ARG A 105 -12.04 6.26 -0.31
CA ARG A 105 -13.44 6.62 -0.58
C ARG A 105 -13.58 7.96 -1.29
N GLY A 106 -12.79 8.15 -2.35
CA GLY A 106 -12.83 9.36 -3.17
C GLY A 106 -12.09 10.57 -2.58
N VAL A 107 -11.49 10.44 -1.40
CA VAL A 107 -10.75 11.53 -0.76
C VAL A 107 -9.25 11.24 -0.86
N TRP A 108 -8.50 12.15 -1.51
CA TRP A 108 -7.05 12.16 -1.50
C TRP A 108 -6.56 12.91 -0.27
N PHE A 109 -5.62 12.31 0.45
CA PHE A 109 -4.97 12.97 1.58
C PHE A 109 -3.45 12.82 1.48
N PRO A 110 -2.70 13.83 1.95
CA PRO A 110 -1.24 13.80 1.84
C PRO A 110 -0.63 12.80 2.81
N LEU A 111 0.51 12.24 2.41
CA LEU A 111 1.38 11.42 3.25
C LEU A 111 2.72 12.14 3.41
N LEU A 112 3.22 12.27 4.64
CA LEU A 112 4.55 12.82 4.89
C LEU A 112 5.63 11.78 4.62
N GLU A 113 5.53 10.62 5.26
CA GLU A 113 6.51 9.55 5.11
C GLU A 113 5.91 8.34 4.40
N GLY A 114 4.71 7.94 4.76
CA GLY A 114 4.04 6.80 4.16
C GLY A 114 3.07 6.11 5.12
N ILE A 115 2.84 4.83 4.87
CA ILE A 115 1.91 3.99 5.63
C ILE A 115 2.65 2.74 6.10
N LYS A 116 2.41 2.30 7.31
CA LYS A 116 2.94 1.03 7.80
C LYS A 116 2.30 -0.15 7.08
N GLY A 117 3.12 -1.12 6.70
CA GLY A 117 2.68 -2.35 6.07
C GLY A 117 3.32 -3.56 6.69
N ILE A 118 2.75 -4.72 6.38
CA ILE A 118 3.29 -6.03 6.74
C ILE A 118 3.77 -6.70 5.45
N TYR A 119 5.06 -7.02 5.41
CA TYR A 119 5.69 -7.72 4.31
C TYR A 119 5.91 -9.17 4.68
N LEU A 120 5.63 -10.05 3.74
CA LEU A 120 5.91 -11.49 3.84
C LEU A 120 6.06 -12.10 2.47
N ARG A 121 6.57 -13.32 2.43
CA ARG A 121 6.49 -14.17 1.23
C ARG A 121 5.37 -15.18 1.42
N ASP A 122 4.57 -15.38 0.38
CA ASP A 122 3.53 -16.41 0.43
C ASP A 122 4.13 -17.82 0.30
N GLU A 123 3.27 -18.84 0.29
CA GLU A 123 3.69 -20.25 0.16
C GLU A 123 4.39 -20.56 -1.17
N LEU A 124 4.25 -19.68 -2.16
CA LEU A 124 4.92 -19.78 -3.45
C LEU A 124 6.21 -18.94 -3.51
N GLY A 125 6.58 -18.28 -2.39
CA GLY A 125 7.74 -17.42 -2.32
C GLY A 125 7.51 -16.02 -2.88
N MET A 126 6.29 -15.63 -3.21
CA MET A 126 5.98 -14.33 -3.78
C MET A 126 6.01 -13.22 -2.73
N PRO A 127 6.86 -12.17 -2.92
CA PRO A 127 6.86 -11.01 -2.05
C PRO A 127 5.50 -10.30 -2.06
N THR A 128 4.96 -10.04 -0.88
CA THR A 128 3.62 -9.49 -0.73
C THR A 128 3.59 -8.51 0.44
N VAL A 129 2.85 -7.42 0.29
CA VAL A 129 2.61 -6.45 1.36
C VAL A 129 1.12 -6.31 1.62
N PHE A 130 0.77 -6.19 2.89
CA PHE A 130 -0.58 -5.84 3.34
C PHE A 130 -0.50 -4.50 4.07
N MET A 131 -1.46 -3.63 3.82
CA MET A 131 -1.54 -2.33 4.47
C MET A 131 -2.05 -2.51 5.91
N LEU A 132 -1.33 -1.97 6.90
CA LEU A 132 -1.78 -1.98 8.28
C LEU A 132 -2.85 -0.92 8.48
N MET A 133 -3.91 -1.32 9.19
CA MET A 133 -5.05 -0.47 9.51
C MET A 133 -5.21 -0.34 11.02
N GLU A 134 -5.75 0.81 11.44
CA GLU A 134 -6.04 1.10 12.84
C GLU A 134 -7.37 1.85 12.97
N LYS A 135 -7.77 2.12 14.20
CA LYS A 135 -8.95 2.94 14.49
C LYS A 135 -8.74 4.35 13.90
N PRO A 136 -9.71 4.92 13.19
CA PRO A 136 -9.55 6.23 12.58
C PRO A 136 -9.49 7.34 13.63
N SER A 137 -8.74 8.40 13.31
CA SER A 137 -8.89 9.69 14.01
C SER A 137 -10.27 10.26 13.71
N ASP A 138 -10.73 11.19 14.53
CA ASP A 138 -12.04 11.84 14.33
C ASP A 138 -12.09 12.54 12.97
N TYR A 139 -11.04 13.26 12.61
CA TYR A 139 -10.95 13.95 11.33
C TYR A 139 -11.02 12.96 10.15
N TYR A 140 -10.23 11.90 10.19
CA TYR A 140 -10.23 10.88 9.11
C TYR A 140 -11.59 10.18 8.99
N GLY A 141 -12.20 9.85 10.12
CA GLY A 141 -13.51 9.22 10.14
C GLY A 141 -14.60 10.11 9.54
N ILE A 142 -14.56 11.42 9.82
CA ILE A 142 -15.49 12.40 9.25
C ILE A 142 -15.29 12.54 7.74
N MET A 143 -14.03 12.67 7.31
CA MET A 143 -13.69 12.90 5.90
C MET A 143 -14.00 11.69 5.01
N THR A 144 -13.72 10.49 5.48
CA THR A 144 -13.84 9.27 4.67
C THR A 144 -15.06 8.44 5.01
N LYS A 145 -15.71 8.71 6.14
CA LYS A 145 -16.80 7.88 6.70
C LYS A 145 -16.39 6.42 6.86
N SER A 146 -15.10 6.17 7.06
CA SER A 146 -14.56 4.85 7.29
C SER A 146 -14.44 4.53 8.77
N LYS A 147 -14.59 3.26 9.12
CA LYS A 147 -14.38 2.76 10.48
C LYS A 147 -12.94 2.34 10.77
N VAL A 148 -12.09 2.42 9.77
CA VAL A 148 -10.66 2.11 9.86
C VAL A 148 -9.88 3.12 9.03
N MET A 149 -8.62 3.34 9.39
CA MET A 149 -7.70 4.14 8.61
C MET A 149 -6.34 3.45 8.49
N PRO A 150 -5.56 3.73 7.43
CA PRO A 150 -4.20 3.21 7.36
C PRO A 150 -3.35 3.78 8.49
N MET A 151 -2.38 2.99 8.95
CA MET A 151 -1.41 3.43 9.96
C MET A 151 -0.40 4.39 9.33
N ILE A 152 -0.76 5.65 9.25
CA ILE A 152 0.04 6.70 8.62
C ILE A 152 1.25 7.00 9.51
N VAL A 153 2.43 7.11 8.89
CA VAL A 153 3.66 7.51 9.56
C VAL A 153 3.87 9.00 9.35
N GLY A 154 4.16 9.70 10.44
CA GLY A 154 4.22 11.15 10.45
C GLY A 154 2.91 11.76 10.92
N ASP A 155 2.98 13.00 11.36
CA ASP A 155 1.88 13.67 12.04
C ASP A 155 1.09 14.55 11.04
N ILE A 156 0.05 13.99 10.45
CA ILE A 156 -0.70 14.72 9.44
C ILE A 156 -2.14 15.00 9.85
N ILE A 157 -2.73 14.13 10.64
CA ILE A 157 -4.17 14.21 10.97
C ILE A 157 -4.42 13.73 12.38
#